data_84d037ccd7af53fa946bb604d2cabac7
#
_entry.id   84d037ccd7af53fa946bb604d2cabac7
#
_cell.length_a   1.000
_cell.length_b   1.000
_cell.length_c   1.000
_cell.angle_alpha   90.00
_cell.angle_beta   90.00
_cell.angle_gamma   90.00
#
_symmetry.space_group_name_H-M   'P 1'
#
loop_
_entity.id
_entity.type
_entity.pdbx_description
1 polymer ?
#
loop_
_entity_poly.entity_id
_entity_poly.type
_entity_poly.pdbx_seq_one_letter_code
_entity_poly.pdbx_strand_id
1 'polypeptide(L)'
;MSKNLTPHDVFFKQIFSQKEILSSALRELLPADVTGTMDFDSLVYLPGESVGEGLSRSTRADLVFSVSFEKREGRLAVILEHKSTPDPKVHFQLLQMMIMGWMQNLREGKEPLPILPILFYHGQSPWNQADKFSERLNIPREIVRYIPDFELLRLDLALIDDARIRSLKNVLAGAALLSMKHVFEDPSRFFNLLITFAKERAAPYDIIEKIVIIALDYAGHVHKNIPEKELFRMLTTITEETGMETTTEKLKKIWFQEGIQEGVQQGIQQGKMQERTNTILTLSRHAFTPQQIADMLSLDLSEVVNVLAPH
;
A
#
# COMPACT_ATOMS: atom_id res chain seq x y z
N MET A 1 8.22 8.34 14.00
CA MET A 1 8.92 7.78 12.83
C MET A 1 7.90 7.66 11.71
N SER A 2 8.12 8.28 10.56
CA SER A 2 7.25 8.09 9.39
C SER A 2 7.42 6.64 8.93
N LYS A 3 6.31 5.87 8.83
CA LYS A 3 6.32 4.56 8.18
C LYS A 3 6.81 4.80 6.75
N ASN A 4 8.03 4.41 6.42
CA ASN A 4 8.47 4.41 5.03
C ASN A 4 7.54 3.46 4.30
N LEU A 5 6.75 3.98 3.38
CA LEU A 5 5.87 3.17 2.54
C LEU A 5 6.74 2.18 1.76
N THR A 6 6.38 0.91 1.80
CA THR A 6 7.04 -0.09 0.97
C THR A 6 6.58 0.07 -0.49
N PRO A 7 7.33 -0.45 -1.47
CA PRO A 7 6.86 -0.50 -2.86
C PRO A 7 5.47 -1.15 -3.00
N HIS A 8 5.21 -2.16 -2.18
CA HIS A 8 3.93 -2.85 -2.13
C HIS A 8 2.79 -1.95 -1.67
N ASP A 9 3.02 -1.12 -0.64
CA ASP A 9 2.01 -0.18 -0.13
C ASP A 9 1.70 0.92 -1.14
N VAL A 10 2.73 1.43 -1.83
CA VAL A 10 2.58 2.46 -2.87
C VAL A 10 1.76 1.90 -4.03
N PHE A 11 2.16 0.74 -4.57
CA PHE A 11 1.47 0.08 -5.66
C PHE A 11 0.01 -0.22 -5.30
N PHE A 12 -0.22 -0.83 -4.13
CA PHE A 12 -1.55 -1.15 -3.64
C PHE A 12 -2.46 0.08 -3.60
N LYS A 13 -1.99 1.17 -3.00
CA LYS A 13 -2.77 2.42 -2.90
C LYS A 13 -3.04 3.05 -4.25
N GLN A 14 -2.04 3.10 -5.12
CA GLN A 14 -2.18 3.69 -6.45
C GLN A 14 -3.22 2.97 -7.31
N ILE A 15 -3.25 1.64 -7.24
CA ILE A 15 -4.13 0.83 -8.06
C ILE A 15 -5.53 0.70 -7.45
N PHE A 16 -5.62 0.31 -6.18
CA PHE A 16 -6.91 0.00 -5.54
C PHE A 16 -7.64 1.23 -4.99
N SER A 17 -7.07 2.44 -5.08
CA SER A 17 -7.84 3.69 -4.93
C SER A 17 -8.78 3.95 -6.11
N GLN A 18 -8.56 3.28 -7.25
CA GLN A 18 -9.41 3.40 -8.43
C GLN A 18 -10.67 2.53 -8.26
N LYS A 19 -11.84 3.19 -8.25
CA LYS A 19 -13.14 2.57 -7.98
C LYS A 19 -13.41 1.33 -8.85
N GLU A 20 -13.17 1.44 -10.15
CA GLU A 20 -13.49 0.39 -11.13
C GLU A 20 -12.64 -0.86 -10.91
N ILE A 21 -11.37 -0.69 -10.54
CA ILE A 21 -10.44 -1.77 -10.25
C ILE A 21 -10.83 -2.45 -8.94
N LEU A 22 -11.03 -1.66 -7.88
CA LEU A 22 -11.40 -2.20 -6.58
C LEU A 22 -12.76 -2.88 -6.61
N SER A 23 -13.78 -2.26 -7.24
CA SER A 23 -15.12 -2.84 -7.34
C SER A 23 -15.11 -4.21 -8.02
N SER A 24 -14.34 -4.37 -9.12
CA SER A 24 -14.21 -5.68 -9.77
C SER A 24 -13.53 -6.70 -8.87
N ALA A 25 -12.41 -6.31 -8.24
CA ALA A 25 -11.69 -7.21 -7.36
C ALA A 25 -12.55 -7.68 -6.17
N LEU A 26 -13.19 -6.76 -5.45
CA LEU A 26 -14.00 -7.09 -4.29
C LEU A 26 -15.25 -7.89 -4.68
N ARG A 27 -15.99 -7.46 -5.69
CA ARG A 27 -17.23 -8.11 -6.15
C ARG A 27 -17.01 -9.55 -6.56
N GLU A 28 -15.87 -9.84 -7.19
CA GLU A 28 -15.60 -11.12 -7.80
C GLU A 28 -14.76 -12.06 -6.93
N LEU A 29 -14.02 -11.54 -5.94
CA LEU A 29 -13.12 -12.35 -5.11
C LEU A 29 -13.60 -12.54 -3.66
N LEU A 30 -14.42 -11.64 -3.12
CA LEU A 30 -15.01 -11.81 -1.80
C LEU A 30 -16.17 -12.83 -1.82
N PRO A 31 -16.56 -13.37 -0.65
CA PRO A 31 -17.71 -14.25 -0.52
C PRO A 31 -19.00 -13.62 -1.05
N ALA A 32 -19.81 -14.41 -1.76
CA ALA A 32 -21.02 -13.92 -2.44
C ALA A 32 -22.10 -13.42 -1.48
N ASP A 33 -22.18 -13.97 -0.27
CA ASP A 33 -23.08 -13.52 0.80
C ASP A 33 -22.74 -12.11 1.29
N VAL A 34 -21.45 -11.75 1.31
CA VAL A 34 -20.99 -10.39 1.62
C VAL A 34 -21.23 -9.45 0.46
N THR A 35 -20.75 -9.82 -0.74
CA THR A 35 -20.84 -8.94 -1.92
C THR A 35 -22.27 -8.73 -2.40
N GLY A 36 -23.17 -9.69 -2.21
CA GLY A 36 -24.60 -9.58 -2.53
C GLY A 36 -25.37 -8.59 -1.64
N THR A 37 -24.75 -8.03 -0.61
CA THR A 37 -25.36 -6.98 0.23
C THR A 37 -24.92 -5.57 -0.14
N MET A 38 -23.94 -5.42 -1.05
CA MET A 38 -23.28 -4.15 -1.38
C MET A 38 -23.68 -3.65 -2.76
N ASP A 39 -24.00 -2.38 -2.85
CA ASP A 39 -24.13 -1.66 -4.12
C ASP A 39 -22.76 -1.06 -4.51
N PHE A 40 -21.96 -1.84 -5.25
CA PHE A 40 -20.63 -1.41 -5.69
C PHE A 40 -20.65 -0.19 -6.62
N ASP A 41 -21.78 0.13 -7.26
CA ASP A 41 -21.90 1.31 -8.10
C ASP A 41 -21.95 2.58 -7.24
N SER A 42 -22.34 2.43 -5.97
CA SER A 42 -22.30 3.51 -4.97
C SER A 42 -20.94 3.67 -4.27
N LEU A 43 -19.95 2.83 -4.59
CA LEU A 43 -18.63 2.87 -3.94
C LEU A 43 -17.95 4.23 -4.15
N VAL A 44 -17.50 4.85 -3.05
CA VAL A 44 -16.81 6.14 -3.06
C VAL A 44 -15.55 6.04 -2.20
N TYR A 45 -14.40 6.39 -2.76
CA TYR A 45 -13.16 6.51 -2.02
C TYR A 45 -13.25 7.67 -1.02
N LEU A 46 -12.87 7.41 0.22
CA LEU A 46 -12.76 8.40 1.29
C LEU A 46 -11.28 8.66 1.53
N PRO A 47 -10.74 9.84 1.18
CA PRO A 47 -9.35 10.18 1.46
C PRO A 47 -9.05 10.05 2.96
N GLY A 48 -7.84 9.58 3.32
CA GLY A 48 -7.46 9.22 4.70
C GLY A 48 -7.56 10.32 5.76
N GLU A 49 -7.87 11.56 5.40
CA GLU A 49 -8.23 12.66 6.30
C GLU A 49 -9.63 12.52 6.89
N SER A 50 -10.49 11.70 6.26
CA SER A 50 -11.89 11.52 6.69
C SER A 50 -12.07 10.50 7.82
N VAL A 51 -11.04 9.78 8.24
CA VAL A 51 -11.11 8.76 9.31
C VAL A 51 -10.48 9.25 10.62
N GLY A 52 -10.34 10.54 10.79
CA GLY A 52 -9.93 11.17 12.05
C GLY A 52 -8.72 12.10 11.92
N GLU A 53 -8.99 13.40 11.96
CA GLU A 53 -7.98 14.40 12.29
C GLU A 53 -7.41 14.07 13.68
N GLY A 54 -6.10 13.94 13.80
CA GLY A 54 -5.42 13.66 15.07
C GLY A 54 -4.84 12.26 15.22
N LEU A 55 -4.99 11.37 14.22
CA LEU A 55 -4.32 10.09 14.21
C LEU A 55 -2.84 10.20 13.86
N SER A 56 -2.00 9.52 14.63
CA SER A 56 -0.63 9.28 14.20
C SER A 56 -0.68 8.55 12.85
N ARG A 57 0.24 8.86 11.93
CA ARG A 57 0.34 8.21 10.60
C ARG A 57 0.41 6.68 10.67
N SER A 58 0.73 6.13 11.83
CA SER A 58 0.83 4.68 12.10
C SER A 58 -0.51 3.98 12.29
N THR A 59 -1.64 4.73 12.40
CA THR A 59 -2.96 4.18 12.72
C THR A 59 -3.97 4.41 11.59
N ARG A 60 -3.53 4.90 10.43
CA ARG A 60 -4.40 5.13 9.26
C ARG A 60 -4.54 3.85 8.46
N ALA A 61 -5.77 3.54 8.06
CA ALA A 61 -6.04 2.50 7.07
C ALA A 61 -5.33 2.80 5.74
N ASP A 62 -4.98 1.77 4.99
CA ASP A 62 -4.38 1.97 3.68
C ASP A 62 -5.38 2.60 2.71
N LEU A 63 -6.61 2.10 2.68
CA LEU A 63 -7.70 2.65 1.88
C LEU A 63 -9.02 2.58 2.65
N VAL A 64 -9.85 3.60 2.51
CA VAL A 64 -11.20 3.66 3.10
C VAL A 64 -12.20 4.04 2.03
N PHE A 65 -13.31 3.33 2.00
CA PHE A 65 -14.41 3.55 1.07
C PHE A 65 -15.73 3.59 1.81
N SER A 66 -16.71 4.22 1.19
CA SER A 66 -18.11 4.17 1.59
C SER A 66 -18.91 3.48 0.49
N VAL A 67 -19.80 2.57 0.89
CA VAL A 67 -20.67 1.82 -0.02
C VAL A 67 -22.07 1.74 0.57
N SER A 68 -23.12 1.79 -0.27
CA SER A 68 -24.51 1.61 0.16
C SER A 68 -24.88 0.13 0.21
N PHE A 69 -25.86 -0.21 1.04
CA PHE A 69 -26.50 -1.53 1.01
C PHE A 69 -27.57 -1.57 -0.09
N GLU A 70 -27.59 -2.62 -0.92
CA GLU A 70 -28.54 -2.71 -2.04
C GLU A 70 -30.03 -2.72 -1.63
N LYS A 71 -30.36 -3.25 -0.46
CA LYS A 71 -31.75 -3.45 -0.03
C LYS A 71 -32.10 -2.76 1.29
N ARG A 72 -31.23 -1.87 1.77
CA ARG A 72 -31.39 -1.19 3.05
C ARG A 72 -30.95 0.26 2.93
N GLU A 73 -31.64 1.14 3.63
CA GLU A 73 -31.15 2.49 3.81
C GLU A 73 -29.89 2.46 4.68
N GLY A 74 -28.87 3.20 4.26
CA GLY A 74 -27.61 3.32 4.99
C GLY A 74 -26.38 3.14 4.14
N ARG A 75 -25.24 3.36 4.76
CA ARG A 75 -23.92 3.20 4.17
C ARG A 75 -23.04 2.38 5.10
N LEU A 76 -22.09 1.69 4.49
CA LEU A 76 -21.05 0.91 5.14
C LEU A 76 -19.71 1.56 4.84
N ALA A 77 -18.86 1.78 5.84
CA ALA A 77 -17.46 2.08 5.61
C ALA A 77 -16.68 0.77 5.43
N VAL A 78 -15.89 0.70 4.38
CA VAL A 78 -14.98 -0.43 4.10
C VAL A 78 -13.57 0.04 4.37
N ILE A 79 -12.90 -0.58 5.33
CA ILE A 79 -11.48 -0.39 5.60
C ILE A 79 -10.73 -1.52 4.90
N LEU A 80 -9.84 -1.17 3.98
CA LEU A 80 -8.98 -2.11 3.30
C LEU A 80 -7.55 -1.93 3.80
N GLU A 81 -7.08 -2.90 4.56
CA GLU A 81 -5.71 -2.95 5.10
C GLU A 81 -4.88 -3.96 4.30
N HIS A 82 -3.71 -3.54 3.86
CA HIS A 82 -2.80 -4.35 3.06
C HIS A 82 -1.65 -4.89 3.90
N LYS A 83 -1.29 -6.16 3.70
CA LYS A 83 -0.14 -6.81 4.33
C LYS A 83 0.62 -7.66 3.34
N SER A 84 1.96 -7.53 3.34
CA SER A 84 2.88 -8.38 2.59
C SER A 84 3.55 -9.46 3.45
N THR A 85 3.36 -9.38 4.77
CA THR A 85 3.83 -10.37 5.74
C THR A 85 2.77 -10.58 6.82
N PRO A 86 2.68 -11.78 7.45
CA PRO A 86 1.78 -11.98 8.57
C PRO A 86 2.06 -11.00 9.71
N ASP A 87 1.03 -10.29 10.17
CA ASP A 87 1.15 -9.29 11.22
C ASP A 87 0.31 -9.72 12.44
N PRO A 88 0.94 -10.09 13.58
CA PRO A 88 0.22 -10.51 14.77
C PRO A 88 -0.60 -9.39 15.42
N LYS A 89 -0.44 -8.15 15.00
CA LYS A 89 -1.14 -6.97 15.53
C LYS A 89 -2.32 -6.52 14.66
N VAL A 90 -2.58 -7.19 13.53
CA VAL A 90 -3.56 -6.74 12.54
C VAL A 90 -4.97 -6.57 13.13
N HIS A 91 -5.43 -7.49 13.98
CA HIS A 91 -6.72 -7.39 14.64
C HIS A 91 -6.85 -6.12 15.50
N PHE A 92 -5.81 -5.81 16.27
CA PHE A 92 -5.78 -4.61 17.11
C PHE A 92 -5.75 -3.34 16.28
N GLN A 93 -5.02 -3.36 15.16
CA GLN A 93 -4.97 -2.23 14.22
C GLN A 93 -6.35 -1.98 13.60
N LEU A 94 -7.00 -3.03 13.09
CA LEU A 94 -8.33 -2.92 12.51
C LEU A 94 -9.37 -2.48 13.54
N LEU A 95 -9.37 -3.07 14.75
CA LEU A 95 -10.27 -2.65 15.83
C LEU A 95 -10.06 -1.17 16.20
N GLN A 96 -8.81 -0.72 16.31
CA GLN A 96 -8.49 0.67 16.56
C GLN A 96 -9.04 1.58 15.45
N MET A 97 -8.87 1.22 14.18
CA MET A 97 -9.41 1.97 13.04
C MET A 97 -10.95 2.05 13.09
N MET A 98 -11.63 0.94 13.41
CA MET A 98 -13.08 0.92 13.55
C MET A 98 -13.56 1.85 14.68
N ILE A 99 -12.96 1.74 15.87
CA ILE A 99 -13.29 2.59 17.02
C ILE A 99 -13.10 4.07 16.67
N MET A 100 -12.03 4.40 15.98
CA MET A 100 -11.74 5.79 15.63
C MET A 100 -12.70 6.33 14.57
N GLY A 101 -13.10 5.53 13.60
CA GLY A 101 -14.15 5.90 12.65
C GLY A 101 -15.48 6.18 13.35
N TRP A 102 -15.89 5.33 14.29
CA TRP A 102 -17.11 5.56 15.09
C TRP A 102 -17.02 6.80 15.98
N MET A 103 -15.90 6.98 16.67
CA MET A 103 -15.67 8.15 17.50
C MET A 103 -15.67 9.46 16.70
N GLN A 104 -15.19 9.44 15.46
CA GLN A 104 -15.25 10.60 14.58
C GLN A 104 -16.70 10.94 14.22
N ASN A 105 -17.49 9.94 13.80
CA ASN A 105 -18.92 10.17 13.52
C ASN A 105 -19.65 10.77 14.72
N LEU A 106 -19.42 10.24 15.92
CA LEU A 106 -20.02 10.76 17.16
C LEU A 106 -19.59 12.22 17.47
N ARG A 107 -18.31 12.56 17.26
CA ARG A 107 -17.83 13.95 17.42
C ARG A 107 -18.48 14.92 16.44
N GLU A 108 -18.80 14.45 15.25
CA GLU A 108 -19.50 15.22 14.22
C GLU A 108 -21.02 15.25 14.40
N GLY A 109 -21.53 14.63 15.46
CA GLY A 109 -22.98 14.52 15.71
C GLY A 109 -23.69 13.62 14.71
N LYS A 110 -22.96 12.69 14.08
CA LYS A 110 -23.50 11.70 13.14
C LYS A 110 -23.66 10.34 13.80
N GLU A 111 -24.62 9.56 13.31
CA GLU A 111 -24.73 8.16 13.70
C GLU A 111 -23.51 7.36 13.21
N PRO A 112 -22.93 6.48 14.05
CA PRO A 112 -21.83 5.62 13.64
C PRO A 112 -22.23 4.69 12.50
N LEU A 113 -21.49 4.74 11.40
CA LEU A 113 -21.67 3.83 10.29
C LEU A 113 -21.12 2.43 10.64
N PRO A 114 -21.74 1.34 10.17
CA PRO A 114 -21.11 0.04 10.17
C PRO A 114 -19.77 0.11 9.45
N ILE A 115 -18.75 -0.56 9.97
CA ILE A 115 -17.42 -0.60 9.37
C ILE A 115 -17.04 -2.05 9.10
N LEU A 116 -16.76 -2.39 7.84
CA LEU A 116 -16.28 -3.69 7.42
C LEU A 116 -14.77 -3.65 7.22
N PRO A 117 -13.99 -4.31 8.09
CA PRO A 117 -12.56 -4.44 7.90
C PRO A 117 -12.26 -5.58 6.92
N ILE A 118 -11.53 -5.28 5.84
CA ILE A 118 -11.03 -6.26 4.88
C ILE A 118 -9.52 -6.27 4.96
N LEU A 119 -8.96 -7.46 5.13
CA LEU A 119 -7.53 -7.68 5.07
C LEU A 119 -7.15 -8.20 3.69
N PHE A 120 -6.34 -7.43 2.97
CA PHE A 120 -5.72 -7.86 1.72
C PHE A 120 -4.31 -8.39 1.99
N TYR A 121 -4.10 -9.68 1.79
CA TYR A 121 -2.83 -10.34 2.03
C TYR A 121 -2.22 -10.87 0.72
N HIS A 122 -0.94 -10.54 0.45
CA HIS A 122 -0.20 -11.02 -0.72
C HIS A 122 1.21 -11.51 -0.37
N GLY A 123 1.43 -11.92 0.88
CA GLY A 123 2.74 -12.38 1.33
C GLY A 123 3.15 -13.73 0.72
N GLN A 124 4.46 -13.94 0.62
CA GLN A 124 5.04 -15.23 0.19
C GLN A 124 4.89 -16.32 1.26
N SER A 125 4.84 -15.93 2.54
CA SER A 125 4.62 -16.87 3.65
C SER A 125 3.13 -17.10 3.85
N PRO A 126 2.68 -18.32 4.18
CA PRO A 126 1.28 -18.55 4.51
C PRO A 126 0.81 -17.66 5.66
N TRP A 127 -0.43 -17.20 5.58
CA TRP A 127 -1.06 -16.49 6.70
C TRP A 127 -1.24 -17.45 7.89
N ASN A 128 -0.71 -17.09 9.04
CA ASN A 128 -0.65 -17.94 10.22
C ASN A 128 -1.26 -17.29 11.48
N GLN A 129 -2.03 -16.21 11.32
CA GLN A 129 -2.77 -15.60 12.41
C GLN A 129 -4.19 -16.13 12.45
N ALA A 130 -4.82 -16.16 13.62
CA ALA A 130 -6.23 -16.50 13.79
C ALA A 130 -7.10 -15.58 12.91
N ASP A 131 -8.23 -16.08 12.43
CA ASP A 131 -9.19 -15.27 11.69
C ASP A 131 -10.12 -14.48 12.63
N LYS A 132 -10.41 -15.00 13.85
CA LYS A 132 -11.25 -14.32 14.85
C LYS A 132 -10.42 -13.56 15.88
N PHE A 133 -10.87 -12.35 16.24
CA PHE A 133 -10.22 -11.54 17.25
C PHE A 133 -10.21 -12.23 18.64
N SER A 134 -11.31 -12.87 19.03
CA SER A 134 -11.41 -13.60 20.30
C SER A 134 -10.40 -14.75 20.41
N GLU A 135 -10.11 -15.45 19.33
CA GLU A 135 -9.10 -16.51 19.29
C GLU A 135 -7.69 -15.95 19.53
N ARG A 136 -7.45 -14.71 19.12
CA ARG A 136 -6.18 -14.01 19.36
C ARG A 136 -5.96 -13.70 20.84
N LEU A 137 -7.04 -13.54 21.61
CA LEU A 137 -6.96 -13.20 23.02
C LEU A 137 -6.84 -14.45 23.93
N ASN A 138 -7.02 -15.65 23.40
CA ASN A 138 -6.97 -16.92 24.14
C ASN A 138 -7.79 -16.89 25.44
N ILE A 139 -9.06 -16.53 25.32
CA ILE A 139 -9.99 -16.37 26.45
C ILE A 139 -11.01 -17.49 26.49
N PRO A 140 -11.61 -17.79 27.68
CA PRO A 140 -12.72 -18.75 27.81
C PRO A 140 -13.92 -18.36 26.94
N ARG A 141 -14.57 -19.34 26.32
CA ARG A 141 -15.72 -19.12 25.41
C ARG A 141 -16.88 -18.37 26.07
N GLU A 142 -17.06 -18.55 27.36
CA GLU A 142 -18.10 -17.90 28.16
C GLU A 142 -17.90 -16.36 28.22
N ILE A 143 -16.68 -15.89 28.06
CA ILE A 143 -16.33 -14.47 28.14
C ILE A 143 -16.41 -13.79 26.76
N VAL A 144 -16.28 -14.53 25.65
CA VAL A 144 -16.28 -13.96 24.28
C VAL A 144 -17.48 -13.05 24.04
N ARG A 145 -18.68 -13.43 24.51
CA ARG A 145 -19.92 -12.62 24.32
C ARG A 145 -19.92 -11.26 25.03
N TYR A 146 -18.96 -10.97 25.88
CA TYR A 146 -18.88 -9.72 26.66
C TYR A 146 -17.76 -8.78 26.17
N ILE A 147 -17.01 -9.18 25.15
CA ILE A 147 -15.96 -8.39 24.56
C ILE A 147 -16.25 -8.13 23.08
N PRO A 148 -15.65 -7.06 22.48
CA PRO A 148 -15.69 -6.92 21.04
C PRO A 148 -15.10 -8.14 20.35
N ASP A 149 -15.81 -8.69 19.38
CA ASP A 149 -15.33 -9.78 18.56
C ASP A 149 -15.70 -9.56 17.10
N PHE A 150 -14.83 -9.95 16.20
CA PHE A 150 -15.06 -9.91 14.76
C PHE A 150 -14.15 -10.91 14.06
N GLU A 151 -14.54 -11.28 12.85
CA GLU A 151 -13.77 -12.17 11.98
C GLU A 151 -13.12 -11.35 10.87
N LEU A 152 -11.87 -11.67 10.52
CA LEU A 152 -11.17 -11.04 9.40
C LEU A 152 -11.82 -11.49 8.09
N LEU A 153 -12.36 -10.55 7.35
CA LEU A 153 -12.68 -10.78 5.95
C LEU A 153 -11.37 -10.70 5.16
N ARG A 154 -10.71 -11.87 5.01
CA ARG A 154 -9.37 -11.93 4.42
C ARG A 154 -9.43 -12.31 2.94
N LEU A 155 -8.86 -11.45 2.10
CA LEU A 155 -8.57 -11.72 0.72
C LEU A 155 -7.08 -12.09 0.63
N ASP A 156 -6.81 -13.39 0.60
CA ASP A 156 -5.46 -13.96 0.57
C ASP A 156 -5.10 -14.34 -0.86
N LEU A 157 -4.24 -13.55 -1.48
CA LEU A 157 -3.90 -13.68 -2.89
C LEU A 157 -3.16 -14.99 -3.21
N ALA A 158 -2.45 -15.57 -2.22
CA ALA A 158 -1.77 -16.84 -2.39
C ALA A 158 -2.77 -18.01 -2.54
N LEU A 159 -3.98 -17.89 -1.97
CA LEU A 159 -5.03 -18.91 -2.03
C LEU A 159 -5.95 -18.77 -3.24
N ILE A 160 -5.85 -17.66 -3.99
CA ILE A 160 -6.67 -17.43 -5.17
C ILE A 160 -5.95 -17.95 -6.40
N ASP A 161 -6.60 -18.85 -7.14
CA ASP A 161 -6.07 -19.41 -8.37
C ASP A 161 -5.89 -18.32 -9.45
N ASP A 162 -4.80 -18.42 -10.22
CA ASP A 162 -4.54 -17.51 -11.32
C ASP A 162 -5.68 -17.53 -12.37
N ALA A 163 -6.27 -18.71 -12.61
CA ALA A 163 -7.42 -18.82 -13.49
C ALA A 163 -8.59 -17.93 -13.05
N ARG A 164 -8.85 -17.85 -11.73
CA ARG A 164 -9.87 -16.98 -11.18
C ARG A 164 -9.51 -15.50 -11.32
N ILE A 165 -8.26 -15.13 -11.07
CA ILE A 165 -7.79 -13.75 -11.27
C ILE A 165 -7.90 -13.37 -12.76
N ARG A 166 -7.50 -14.26 -13.67
CA ARG A 166 -7.60 -14.05 -15.12
C ARG A 166 -9.03 -13.90 -15.62
N SER A 167 -10.01 -14.48 -14.91
CA SER A 167 -11.43 -14.39 -15.26
C SER A 167 -12.10 -13.08 -14.83
N LEU A 168 -11.46 -12.22 -14.04
CA LEU A 168 -12.02 -10.95 -13.59
C LEU A 168 -12.48 -10.09 -14.77
N LYS A 169 -13.62 -9.43 -14.63
CA LYS A 169 -14.18 -8.59 -15.70
C LYS A 169 -13.27 -7.41 -16.04
N ASN A 170 -12.70 -6.77 -15.04
CA ASN A 170 -11.75 -5.68 -15.21
C ASN A 170 -10.33 -6.21 -15.44
N VAL A 171 -9.80 -6.00 -16.66
CA VAL A 171 -8.47 -6.50 -17.05
C VAL A 171 -7.36 -5.86 -16.23
N LEU A 172 -7.47 -4.57 -15.88
CA LEU A 172 -6.48 -3.90 -15.01
C LEU A 172 -6.49 -4.46 -13.59
N ALA A 173 -7.66 -4.82 -13.06
CA ALA A 173 -7.75 -5.51 -11.76
C ALA A 173 -7.04 -6.87 -11.80
N GLY A 174 -7.28 -7.65 -12.84
CA GLY A 174 -6.60 -8.93 -13.04
C GLY A 174 -5.08 -8.77 -13.15
N ALA A 175 -4.62 -7.81 -13.96
CA ALA A 175 -3.20 -7.54 -14.12
C ALA A 175 -2.53 -7.08 -12.82
N ALA A 176 -3.19 -6.20 -12.07
CA ALA A 176 -2.67 -5.72 -10.78
C ALA A 176 -2.54 -6.86 -9.75
N LEU A 177 -3.55 -7.72 -9.64
CA LEU A 177 -3.51 -8.86 -8.73
C LEU A 177 -2.48 -9.90 -9.14
N LEU A 178 -2.35 -10.20 -10.44
CA LEU A 178 -1.28 -11.05 -10.95
C LEU A 178 0.10 -10.42 -10.68
N SER A 179 0.23 -9.11 -10.86
CA SER A 179 1.46 -8.39 -10.53
C SER A 179 1.84 -8.55 -9.07
N MET A 180 0.91 -8.34 -8.14
CA MET A 180 1.18 -8.51 -6.71
C MET A 180 1.51 -9.93 -6.33
N LYS A 181 0.85 -10.91 -6.95
CA LYS A 181 1.07 -12.33 -6.66
C LYS A 181 2.42 -12.84 -7.15
N HIS A 182 2.86 -12.39 -8.33
CA HIS A 182 4.01 -12.94 -9.04
C HIS A 182 5.24 -12.01 -9.10
N VAL A 183 5.17 -10.81 -8.52
CA VAL A 183 6.29 -9.85 -8.55
C VAL A 183 7.60 -10.40 -7.97
N PHE A 184 7.53 -11.40 -7.10
CA PHE A 184 8.72 -12.03 -6.49
C PHE A 184 9.37 -13.13 -7.38
N GLU A 185 8.74 -13.46 -8.50
CA GLU A 185 9.29 -14.43 -9.45
C GLU A 185 10.40 -13.82 -10.32
N ASP A 186 10.99 -14.65 -11.18
CA ASP A 186 11.91 -14.17 -12.19
C ASP A 186 11.24 -13.08 -13.07
N PRO A 187 11.89 -11.91 -13.24
CA PRO A 187 11.28 -10.80 -13.95
C PRO A 187 10.82 -11.14 -15.37
N SER A 188 11.55 -11.97 -16.10
CA SER A 188 11.16 -12.36 -17.46
C SER A 188 9.87 -13.19 -17.46
N ARG A 189 9.73 -14.10 -16.49
CA ARG A 189 8.49 -14.87 -16.31
C ARG A 189 7.33 -13.98 -15.92
N PHE A 190 7.56 -13.07 -14.99
CA PHE A 190 6.59 -12.11 -14.53
C PHE A 190 6.01 -11.25 -15.68
N PHE A 191 6.87 -10.66 -16.51
CA PHE A 191 6.42 -9.86 -17.63
C PHE A 191 5.71 -10.69 -18.70
N ASN A 192 6.24 -11.87 -19.05
CA ASN A 192 5.62 -12.78 -20.00
C ASN A 192 4.21 -13.19 -19.55
N LEU A 193 4.00 -13.42 -18.25
CA LEU A 193 2.71 -13.75 -17.67
C LEU A 193 1.70 -12.62 -17.91
N LEU A 194 2.09 -11.37 -17.67
CA LEU A 194 1.20 -10.22 -17.83
C LEU A 194 0.87 -9.92 -19.28
N ILE A 195 1.85 -10.03 -20.19
CA ILE A 195 1.63 -9.85 -21.63
C ILE A 195 0.72 -10.94 -22.18
N THR A 196 0.97 -12.20 -21.79
CA THR A 196 0.11 -13.32 -22.19
C THR A 196 -1.32 -13.11 -21.70
N PHE A 197 -1.49 -12.72 -20.44
CA PHE A 197 -2.79 -12.40 -19.89
C PHE A 197 -3.50 -11.27 -20.67
N ALA A 198 -2.81 -10.19 -20.99
CA ALA A 198 -3.40 -9.08 -21.75
C ALA A 198 -3.82 -9.50 -23.15
N LYS A 199 -3.00 -10.33 -23.83
CA LYS A 199 -3.32 -10.91 -25.15
C LYS A 199 -4.53 -11.85 -25.08
N GLU A 200 -4.57 -12.76 -24.10
CA GLU A 200 -5.72 -13.68 -23.87
C GLU A 200 -7.04 -12.93 -23.66
N ARG A 201 -6.96 -11.77 -23.02
CA ARG A 201 -8.13 -10.90 -22.78
C ARG A 201 -8.49 -9.99 -23.96
N ALA A 202 -7.75 -10.07 -25.07
CA ALA A 202 -7.87 -9.15 -26.21
C ALA A 202 -7.92 -7.67 -25.74
N ALA A 203 -7.07 -7.33 -24.77
CA ALA A 203 -7.06 -6.01 -24.18
C ALA A 203 -6.73 -4.94 -25.23
N PRO A 204 -7.41 -3.78 -25.23
CA PRO A 204 -7.05 -2.65 -26.08
C PRO A 204 -5.61 -2.19 -25.82
N TYR A 205 -5.01 -1.57 -26.82
CA TYR A 205 -3.61 -1.11 -26.76
C TYR A 205 -3.31 -0.22 -25.54
N ASP A 206 -4.18 0.74 -25.24
CA ASP A 206 -4.04 1.64 -24.09
C ASP A 206 -4.11 0.91 -22.75
N ILE A 207 -4.83 -0.20 -22.66
CA ILE A 207 -4.89 -1.06 -21.47
C ILE A 207 -3.60 -1.87 -21.34
N ILE A 208 -3.09 -2.43 -22.44
CA ILE A 208 -1.81 -3.16 -22.44
C ILE A 208 -0.68 -2.20 -22.02
N GLU A 209 -0.65 -0.98 -22.55
CA GLU A 209 0.32 0.05 -22.18
C GLU A 209 0.29 0.33 -20.67
N LYS A 210 -0.90 0.52 -20.09
CA LYS A 210 -1.06 0.72 -18.64
C LYS A 210 -0.56 -0.47 -17.83
N ILE A 211 -0.88 -1.69 -18.25
CA ILE A 211 -0.40 -2.92 -17.58
C ILE A 211 1.13 -2.95 -17.55
N VAL A 212 1.76 -2.69 -18.70
CA VAL A 212 3.23 -2.71 -18.82
C VAL A 212 3.86 -1.63 -17.94
N ILE A 213 3.36 -0.40 -17.99
CA ILE A 213 3.87 0.70 -17.16
C ILE A 213 3.78 0.38 -15.67
N ILE A 214 2.59 -0.05 -15.22
CA ILE A 214 2.34 -0.38 -13.81
C ILE A 214 3.23 -1.55 -13.36
N ALA A 215 3.37 -2.59 -14.19
CA ALA A 215 4.15 -3.77 -13.87
C ALA A 215 5.66 -3.45 -13.79
N LEU A 216 6.17 -2.62 -14.69
CA LEU A 216 7.58 -2.21 -14.71
C LEU A 216 7.94 -1.35 -13.53
N ASP A 217 7.11 -0.35 -13.23
CA ASP A 217 7.27 0.51 -12.06
C ASP A 217 7.32 -0.33 -10.78
N TYR A 218 6.34 -1.21 -10.61
CA TYR A 218 6.27 -2.06 -9.43
C TYR A 218 7.47 -3.03 -9.33
N ALA A 219 7.82 -3.73 -10.41
CA ALA A 219 8.95 -4.65 -10.43
C ALA A 219 10.27 -3.93 -10.19
N GLY A 220 10.47 -2.74 -10.77
CA GLY A 220 11.67 -1.93 -10.57
C GLY A 220 11.87 -1.53 -9.11
N HIS A 221 10.79 -1.20 -8.40
CA HIS A 221 10.86 -0.87 -6.97
C HIS A 221 11.05 -2.09 -6.05
N VAL A 222 10.51 -3.25 -6.42
CA VAL A 222 10.65 -4.50 -5.64
C VAL A 222 12.01 -5.14 -5.84
N HIS A 223 12.47 -5.21 -7.08
CA HIS A 223 13.74 -5.84 -7.46
C HIS A 223 14.87 -4.80 -7.58
N LYS A 224 15.29 -4.22 -6.47
CA LYS A 224 16.36 -3.19 -6.43
C LYS A 224 17.68 -3.58 -7.10
N ASN A 225 17.88 -4.85 -7.39
CA ASN A 225 19.11 -5.39 -7.99
C ASN A 225 19.01 -5.64 -9.50
N ILE A 226 17.84 -5.36 -10.13
CA ILE A 226 17.77 -5.48 -11.59
C ILE A 226 18.45 -4.22 -12.17
N PRO A 227 19.52 -4.38 -12.95
CA PRO A 227 20.14 -3.23 -13.61
C PRO A 227 19.10 -2.55 -14.51
N GLU A 228 19.04 -1.25 -14.48
CA GLU A 228 18.15 -0.42 -15.31
C GLU A 228 18.22 -0.82 -16.79
N LYS A 229 19.42 -1.13 -17.26
CA LYS A 229 19.68 -1.63 -18.62
C LYS A 229 18.93 -2.94 -18.93
N GLU A 230 18.72 -3.79 -17.95
CA GLU A 230 18.02 -5.07 -18.12
C GLU A 230 16.49 -4.86 -18.11
N LEU A 231 15.97 -4.01 -17.26
CA LEU A 231 14.58 -3.55 -17.31
C LEU A 231 14.29 -2.91 -18.69
N PHE A 232 15.20 -2.08 -19.20
CA PHE A 232 15.11 -1.50 -20.54
C PHE A 232 15.09 -2.56 -21.64
N ARG A 233 15.93 -3.57 -21.55
CA ARG A 233 15.98 -4.67 -22.54
C ARG A 233 14.69 -5.47 -22.56
N MET A 234 14.14 -5.80 -21.39
CA MET A 234 12.85 -6.46 -21.27
C MET A 234 11.72 -5.60 -21.88
N LEU A 235 11.73 -4.31 -21.59
CA LEU A 235 10.79 -3.34 -22.14
C LEU A 235 10.87 -3.28 -23.66
N THR A 236 12.06 -3.21 -24.23
CA THR A 236 12.28 -3.17 -25.68
C THR A 236 11.73 -4.44 -26.33
N THR A 237 12.02 -5.62 -25.76
CA THR A 237 11.48 -6.89 -26.27
C THR A 237 9.94 -6.90 -26.23
N ILE A 238 9.33 -6.44 -25.13
CA ILE A 238 7.88 -6.37 -24.98
C ILE A 238 7.27 -5.38 -25.98
N THR A 239 7.89 -4.22 -26.18
CA THR A 239 7.39 -3.19 -27.08
C THR A 239 7.54 -3.57 -28.55
N GLU A 240 8.60 -4.26 -28.92
CA GLU A 240 8.78 -4.86 -30.27
C GLU A 240 7.71 -5.93 -30.54
N GLU A 241 7.46 -6.83 -29.60
CA GLU A 241 6.43 -7.87 -29.72
C GLU A 241 5.01 -7.33 -29.74
N THR A 242 4.76 -6.15 -29.18
CA THR A 242 3.43 -5.55 -29.03
C THR A 242 3.22 -4.32 -29.91
N GLY A 243 4.25 -3.84 -30.62
CA GLY A 243 4.18 -2.62 -31.44
C GLY A 243 4.13 -1.32 -30.64
N MET A 244 4.65 -1.31 -29.39
CA MET A 244 4.54 -0.21 -28.42
C MET A 244 5.77 0.71 -28.36
N GLU A 245 6.36 1.11 -29.48
CA GLU A 245 7.61 1.92 -29.49
C GLU A 245 7.51 3.22 -28.69
N THR A 246 6.33 3.87 -28.67
CA THR A 246 6.09 5.11 -27.90
C THR A 246 6.10 4.91 -26.40
N THR A 247 5.83 3.70 -25.91
CA THR A 247 5.79 3.38 -24.46
C THR A 247 7.19 3.45 -23.85
N THR A 248 8.20 3.02 -24.60
CA THR A 248 9.61 3.11 -24.16
C THR A 248 10.04 4.56 -23.93
N GLU A 249 9.61 5.48 -24.77
CA GLU A 249 9.92 6.91 -24.61
C GLU A 249 9.19 7.54 -23.43
N LYS A 250 7.92 7.14 -23.20
CA LYS A 250 7.15 7.61 -22.03
C LYS A 250 7.77 7.14 -20.72
N LEU A 251 8.17 5.88 -20.64
CA LEU A 251 8.82 5.32 -19.46
C LEU A 251 10.20 5.96 -19.20
N LYS A 252 10.98 6.20 -20.25
CA LYS A 252 12.23 6.97 -20.12
C LYS A 252 12.00 8.33 -19.49
N LYS A 253 10.95 9.04 -19.90
CA LYS A 253 10.61 10.35 -19.32
C LYS A 253 10.19 10.26 -17.87
N ILE A 254 9.38 9.26 -17.52
CA ILE A 254 8.91 9.03 -16.14
C ILE A 254 10.11 8.75 -15.24
N TRP A 255 10.95 7.78 -15.57
CA TRP A 255 12.12 7.42 -14.77
C TRP A 255 13.18 8.54 -14.70
N PHE A 256 13.36 9.29 -15.78
CA PHE A 256 14.25 10.45 -15.76
C PHE A 256 13.74 11.54 -14.80
N GLN A 257 12.42 11.78 -14.76
CA GLN A 257 11.82 12.73 -13.83
C GLN A 257 11.90 12.25 -12.39
N GLU A 258 11.63 10.97 -12.14
CA GLU A 258 11.75 10.36 -10.81
C GLU A 258 13.20 10.37 -10.32
N GLY A 259 14.16 10.00 -11.15
CA GLY A 259 15.59 10.06 -10.82
C GLY A 259 16.07 11.47 -10.50
N ILE A 260 15.59 12.50 -11.22
CA ILE A 260 15.86 13.90 -10.87
C ILE A 260 15.23 14.24 -9.51
N GLN A 261 14.00 13.85 -9.27
CA GLN A 261 13.29 14.18 -8.03
C GLN A 261 13.92 13.48 -6.82
N GLU A 262 14.32 12.22 -6.95
CA GLU A 262 15.08 11.51 -5.92
C GLU A 262 16.46 12.12 -5.70
N GLY A 263 17.19 12.45 -6.76
CA GLY A 263 18.50 13.11 -6.68
C GLY A 263 18.44 14.48 -6.01
N VAL A 264 17.41 15.26 -6.31
CA VAL A 264 17.17 16.56 -5.65
C VAL A 264 16.83 16.36 -4.16
N GLN A 265 15.96 15.41 -3.82
CA GLN A 265 15.64 15.12 -2.41
C GLN A 265 16.86 14.61 -1.63
N GLN A 266 17.64 13.71 -2.21
CA GLN A 266 18.89 13.23 -1.60
C GLN A 266 19.88 14.36 -1.42
N GLY A 267 20.04 15.22 -2.44
CA GLY A 267 20.91 16.40 -2.37
C GLY A 267 20.49 17.39 -1.29
N ILE A 268 19.19 17.66 -1.14
CA ILE A 268 18.66 18.52 -0.08
C ILE A 268 18.91 17.89 1.31
N GLN A 269 18.70 16.58 1.46
CA GLN A 269 18.95 15.90 2.74
C GLN A 269 20.44 15.89 3.10
N GLN A 270 21.31 15.59 2.14
CA GLN A 270 22.76 15.63 2.33
C GLN A 270 23.24 17.06 2.64
N GLY A 271 22.73 18.05 1.93
CA GLY A 271 23.03 19.47 2.17
C GLY A 271 22.64 19.90 3.60
N LYS A 272 21.43 19.56 4.04
CA LYS A 272 20.97 19.85 5.41
C LYS A 272 21.82 19.14 6.47
N MET A 273 22.21 17.89 6.22
CA MET A 273 23.04 17.13 7.14
C MET A 273 24.44 17.71 7.23
N GLN A 274 25.01 18.15 6.11
CA GLN A 274 26.32 18.79 6.05
C GLN A 274 26.35 20.19 6.69
N GLU A 275 25.31 20.98 6.46
CA GLU A 275 25.11 22.29 7.10
C GLU A 275 24.98 22.13 8.63
N ARG A 276 24.17 21.16 9.09
CA ARG A 276 24.02 20.84 10.51
C ARG A 276 25.35 20.43 11.14
N THR A 277 26.08 19.52 10.49
CA THR A 277 27.42 19.08 10.93
C THR A 277 28.39 20.26 11.03
N ASN A 278 28.44 21.09 10.02
CA ASN A 278 29.30 22.29 10.01
C ASN A 278 28.93 23.27 11.11
N THR A 279 27.66 23.45 11.39
CA THR A 279 27.15 24.31 12.47
C THR A 279 27.57 23.78 13.84
N ILE A 280 27.41 22.46 14.09
CA ILE A 280 27.84 21.80 15.33
C ILE A 280 29.36 21.98 15.53
N LEU A 281 30.15 21.71 14.49
CA LEU A 281 31.62 21.87 14.56
C LEU A 281 32.02 23.33 14.80
N THR A 282 31.33 24.27 14.20
CA THR A 282 31.60 25.71 14.38
C THR A 282 31.29 26.15 15.81
N LEU A 283 30.14 25.78 16.36
CA LEU A 283 29.77 26.09 17.73
C LEU A 283 30.75 25.46 18.75
N SER A 284 31.17 24.22 18.51
CA SER A 284 32.18 23.54 19.34
C SER A 284 33.52 24.27 19.33
N ARG A 285 33.97 24.80 18.18
CA ARG A 285 35.19 25.64 18.10
C ARG A 285 35.08 26.96 18.87
N HIS A 286 33.85 27.46 19.06
CA HIS A 286 33.58 28.64 19.87
C HIS A 286 33.35 28.27 21.37
N ALA A 287 33.81 27.10 21.80
CA ALA A 287 33.79 26.62 23.17
C ALA A 287 32.40 26.37 23.79
N PHE A 288 31.36 26.22 22.97
CA PHE A 288 30.05 25.74 23.47
C PHE A 288 30.12 24.25 23.79
N THR A 289 29.54 23.87 24.93
CA THR A 289 29.46 22.46 25.32
C THR A 289 28.48 21.68 24.45
N PRO A 290 28.62 20.35 24.28
CA PRO A 290 27.70 19.54 23.52
C PRO A 290 26.23 19.72 23.96
N GLN A 291 25.96 19.89 25.25
CA GLN A 291 24.60 20.15 25.76
C GLN A 291 24.08 21.50 25.31
N GLN A 292 24.88 22.56 25.36
CA GLN A 292 24.47 23.88 24.90
C GLN A 292 24.19 23.88 23.38
N ILE A 293 24.99 23.15 22.60
CA ILE A 293 24.78 23.00 21.15
C ILE A 293 23.47 22.26 20.87
N ALA A 294 23.19 21.17 21.61
CA ALA A 294 21.96 20.42 21.48
C ALA A 294 20.73 21.28 21.77
N ASP A 295 20.77 22.05 22.87
CA ASP A 295 19.68 22.95 23.26
C ASP A 295 19.46 24.08 22.23
N MET A 296 20.54 24.71 21.73
CA MET A 296 20.48 25.79 20.73
C MET A 296 19.92 25.34 19.38
N LEU A 297 20.25 24.12 18.96
CA LEU A 297 19.83 23.57 17.66
C LEU A 297 18.58 22.70 17.76
N SER A 298 18.04 22.51 18.96
CA SER A 298 16.91 21.62 19.25
C SER A 298 17.16 20.18 18.73
N LEU A 299 18.35 19.65 19.03
CA LEU A 299 18.83 18.32 18.66
C LEU A 299 18.98 17.42 19.88
N ASP A 300 18.96 16.10 19.64
CA ASP A 300 19.34 15.16 20.69
C ASP A 300 20.85 15.27 21.01
N LEU A 301 21.20 15.23 22.31
CA LEU A 301 22.59 15.29 22.75
C LEU A 301 23.45 14.22 22.08
N SER A 302 22.90 13.02 21.91
CA SER A 302 23.58 11.89 21.26
C SER A 302 23.97 12.20 19.81
N GLU A 303 23.16 12.97 19.08
CA GLU A 303 23.45 13.39 17.70
C GLU A 303 24.66 14.34 17.69
N VAL A 304 24.69 15.31 18.60
CA VAL A 304 25.80 16.27 18.72
C VAL A 304 27.09 15.56 19.11
N VAL A 305 27.02 14.67 20.09
CA VAL A 305 28.22 13.89 20.58
C VAL A 305 28.78 13.04 19.45
N ASN A 306 27.93 12.37 18.64
CA ASN A 306 28.36 11.57 17.49
C ASN A 306 29.12 12.39 16.45
N VAL A 307 28.69 13.62 16.19
CA VAL A 307 29.39 14.53 15.24
C VAL A 307 30.73 15.03 15.78
N LEU A 308 30.83 15.17 17.10
CA LEU A 308 32.05 15.66 17.77
C LEU A 308 33.03 14.54 18.16
N ALA A 309 32.64 13.26 18.06
CA ALA A 309 33.50 12.13 18.33
C ALA A 309 34.68 12.09 17.34
N PRO A 310 35.90 11.85 17.81
CA PRO A 310 37.06 11.68 16.93
C PRO A 310 36.86 10.40 16.08
N HIS A 311 36.96 10.54 14.79
CA HIS A 311 37.03 9.44 13.82
C HIS A 311 38.43 8.88 13.73
#